data_3d6f8842383d0a1f49cf9b8195becbd4
#
_entry.id   3d6f8842383d0a1f49cf9b8195becbd4
#
_cell.length_a   1.000
_cell.length_b   1.000
_cell.length_c   1.000
_cell.angle_alpha   90.00
_cell.angle_beta   90.00
_cell.angle_gamma   90.00
#
_symmetry.space_group_name_H-M   'P 1'
#
loop_
_entity.id
_entity.type
_entity.pdbx_description
1 polymer ?
#
loop_
_entity_poly.entity_id
_entity_poly.type
_entity_poly.pdbx_seq_one_letter_code
_entity_poly.pdbx_strand_id
1 'polypeptide(L)'
;MAGSVTSLFRGGTAHRLPRAAPAREDGDGSGPVDFRVPGNPYFPTPALFEELAGRLREIVTCRPDDTGTVTGELCSLLGLPPGCVALGNGCTELITWIDHLLVRRSLAVPVPSFGRWAGQAMGTGKRVDMFPLQEANGFGLDLARYAAFLRARGTRAAVLCNPNDPDGGFLRRRQVVRFLDAMADLDLVVVDESFLEFAEDEDEPSVVREAVLRPNVIVLRSLGENLGLHGVRFGYLVANPALAGQVRSMLPEGNLNSFAGPVVAMLREHGAEYAHSLTRVRGDRRDMTGRLSALPGLTVYPSQGNFLFVRLPVGAEGPVVRDRLLAEHRVLVRECGDTLGSSSRFLRLAVRPGADVRRLVSGLGQVLYGAAGKAAAAAPGTGYSSGTAAVDRLVGETDGAGLRLPPAGPAPSTGTGAPLPAEVPPAPVPPAAGGMPLPAARPLPAPACPPLAPVPLPPPPAVAAAPTPPGVPARGGLTAAQVRGRTAPAPAPAPATGWPGARSWPDTAGPSRAAG
;
A
#
# COMPACT_ATOMS: atom_id res chain seq x y z
N MET A 1 -1.19 39.38 7.38
CA MET A 1 -1.22 38.35 8.45
C MET A 1 -1.44 37.01 7.81
N ALA A 2 -0.37 36.25 7.65
CA ALA A 2 -0.44 34.87 7.17
C ALA A 2 -0.85 33.98 8.34
N GLY A 3 -2.13 33.67 8.45
CA GLY A 3 -2.64 32.66 9.37
C GLY A 3 -2.07 31.30 8.97
N SER A 4 -1.24 30.70 9.81
CA SER A 4 -0.64 29.39 9.60
C SER A 4 -1.74 28.35 9.39
N VAL A 5 -1.71 27.67 8.24
CA VAL A 5 -2.62 26.57 7.89
C VAL A 5 -2.54 25.42 8.90
N THR A 6 -1.51 25.38 9.74
CA THR A 6 -1.32 24.42 10.83
C THR A 6 -2.36 24.52 11.96
N SER A 7 -3.13 25.63 12.05
CA SER A 7 -4.15 25.77 13.10
C SER A 7 -5.48 25.03 12.78
N LEU A 8 -5.73 24.73 11.49
CA LEU A 8 -6.95 24.02 11.07
C LEU A 8 -6.93 22.51 11.38
N PHE A 9 -5.77 21.94 11.70
CA PHE A 9 -5.62 20.53 12.01
C PHE A 9 -5.42 20.22 13.51
N ARG A 10 -5.56 21.21 14.40
CA ARG A 10 -5.40 21.04 15.85
C ARG A 10 -6.69 20.74 16.61
N GLY A 11 -7.78 20.47 15.93
CA GLY A 11 -9.09 20.23 16.56
C GLY A 11 -9.49 18.78 16.81
N GLY A 12 -8.70 17.80 16.41
CA GLY A 12 -8.92 16.39 16.74
C GLY A 12 -7.87 15.95 17.74
N THR A 13 -8.23 15.61 18.96
CA THR A 13 -7.45 14.70 19.80
C THR A 13 -7.42 13.37 19.09
N ALA A 14 -6.55 13.26 18.06
CA ALA A 14 -6.12 11.98 17.59
C ALA A 14 -5.44 11.32 18.80
N HIS A 15 -6.17 10.47 19.52
CA HIS A 15 -5.55 9.50 20.39
C HIS A 15 -4.52 8.81 19.51
N ARG A 16 -3.25 9.11 19.72
CA ARG A 16 -2.16 8.28 19.21
C ARG A 16 -2.37 6.92 19.83
N LEU A 17 -3.12 6.08 19.12
CA LEU A 17 -3.26 4.67 19.49
C LEU A 17 -1.84 4.13 19.69
N PRO A 18 -1.58 3.39 20.76
CA PRO A 18 -0.25 2.84 21.02
C PRO A 18 0.23 2.15 19.75
N ARG A 19 1.49 2.40 19.37
CA ARG A 19 2.14 1.60 18.33
C ARG A 19 1.94 0.14 18.73
N ALA A 20 1.34 -0.64 17.85
CA ALA A 20 1.28 -2.07 18.06
C ALA A 20 2.71 -2.55 18.29
N ALA A 21 2.99 -3.07 19.47
CA ALA A 21 4.19 -3.86 19.66
C ALA A 21 4.09 -5.06 18.70
N PRO A 22 5.18 -5.47 18.04
CA PRO A 22 5.18 -6.71 17.30
C PRO A 22 4.64 -7.81 18.21
N ALA A 23 3.79 -8.68 17.67
CA ALA A 23 3.30 -9.82 18.40
C ALA A 23 4.52 -10.58 18.93
N ARG A 24 4.76 -10.52 20.23
CA ARG A 24 5.77 -11.33 20.89
C ARG A 24 5.20 -12.75 20.92
N GLU A 25 5.84 -13.67 20.24
CA GLU A 25 5.50 -15.09 20.29
C GLU A 25 5.69 -15.70 21.69
N ASP A 26 6.43 -15.01 22.59
CA ASP A 26 6.81 -15.49 23.92
C ASP A 26 6.14 -14.76 25.09
N GLY A 27 5.06 -14.03 24.85
CA GLY A 27 4.29 -13.41 25.93
C GLY A 27 3.10 -14.28 26.33
N ASP A 28 2.72 -14.24 27.58
CA ASP A 28 1.55 -14.86 28.21
C ASP A 28 0.18 -14.57 27.52
N GLY A 29 0.16 -14.16 26.25
CA GLY A 29 -1.03 -13.81 25.47
C GLY A 29 -1.72 -12.54 25.93
N SER A 30 -1.14 -11.78 26.88
CA SER A 30 -1.75 -10.61 27.51
C SER A 30 -1.71 -9.34 26.64
N GLY A 31 -0.88 -9.31 25.60
CA GLY A 31 -0.73 -8.17 24.69
C GLY A 31 -1.98 -7.91 23.81
N PRO A 32 -2.14 -6.67 23.29
CA PRO A 32 -3.19 -6.37 22.32
C PRO A 32 -2.92 -7.06 20.99
N VAL A 33 -3.97 -7.67 20.41
CA VAL A 33 -3.93 -8.24 19.04
C VAL A 33 -4.32 -7.17 18.04
N ASP A 34 -3.47 -6.95 17.02
CA ASP A 34 -3.67 -5.90 16.03
C ASP A 34 -4.23 -6.45 14.70
N PHE A 35 -5.50 -6.15 14.44
CA PHE A 35 -6.18 -6.42 13.17
C PHE A 35 -6.22 -5.20 12.22
N ARG A 36 -5.52 -4.11 12.55
CA ARG A 36 -5.50 -2.88 11.74
C ARG A 36 -4.53 -2.97 10.56
N VAL A 37 -3.39 -3.66 10.78
CA VAL A 37 -2.28 -3.69 9.84
C VAL A 37 -2.28 -5.01 9.06
N PRO A 38 -2.61 -4.99 7.75
CA PRO A 38 -2.69 -6.19 6.93
C PRO A 38 -1.29 -6.65 6.51
N GLY A 39 -0.61 -7.43 7.34
CA GLY A 39 0.67 -8.05 7.05
C GLY A 39 0.58 -9.57 7.01
N ASN A 40 1.59 -10.21 6.42
CA ASN A 40 1.75 -11.65 6.46
C ASN A 40 2.20 -12.06 7.88
N PRO A 41 1.38 -12.79 8.67
CA PRO A 41 1.76 -13.17 10.04
C PRO A 41 2.68 -14.38 10.09
N TYR A 42 3.01 -15.01 8.97
CA TYR A 42 3.76 -16.24 8.87
C TYR A 42 5.13 -16.11 8.20
N PHE A 43 5.46 -14.89 7.77
CA PHE A 43 6.76 -14.59 7.18
C PHE A 43 7.21 -13.18 7.62
N PRO A 44 8.49 -12.98 7.93
CA PRO A 44 9.53 -14.01 8.04
C PRO A 44 9.22 -15.02 9.15
N THR A 45 9.78 -16.24 9.02
CA THR A 45 9.73 -17.21 10.12
C THR A 45 10.55 -16.71 11.32
N PRO A 46 10.33 -17.20 12.55
CA PRO A 46 11.14 -16.81 13.71
C PRO A 46 12.65 -16.95 13.48
N ALA A 47 13.08 -18.03 12.82
CA ALA A 47 14.49 -18.26 12.50
C ALA A 47 15.06 -17.19 11.56
N LEU A 48 14.30 -16.82 10.52
CA LEU A 48 14.69 -15.74 9.60
C LEU A 48 14.72 -14.37 10.28
N PHE A 49 13.83 -14.17 11.24
CA PHE A 49 13.82 -12.94 12.03
C PHE A 49 15.06 -12.83 12.93
N GLU A 50 15.49 -13.93 13.53
CA GLU A 50 16.72 -13.99 14.34
C GLU A 50 17.97 -13.80 13.46
N GLU A 51 18.01 -14.40 12.26
CA GLU A 51 19.08 -14.17 11.29
C GLU A 51 19.19 -12.69 10.92
N LEU A 52 18.07 -12.04 10.59
CA LEU A 52 18.03 -10.62 10.29
C LEU A 52 18.47 -9.76 11.50
N ALA A 53 18.06 -10.13 12.71
CA ALA A 53 18.48 -9.48 13.95
C ALA A 53 19.98 -9.67 14.22
N GLY A 54 20.54 -10.83 13.94
CA GLY A 54 21.98 -11.11 14.04
C GLY A 54 22.83 -10.23 13.11
N ARG A 55 22.29 -9.89 11.94
CA ARG A 55 22.93 -9.01 10.96
C ARG A 55 22.61 -7.52 11.16
N LEU A 56 21.81 -7.15 12.18
CA LEU A 56 21.34 -5.78 12.37
C LEU A 56 22.47 -4.77 12.43
N ARG A 57 23.57 -5.08 13.14
CA ARG A 57 24.74 -4.19 13.23
C ARG A 57 25.33 -3.91 11.85
N GLU A 58 25.54 -4.95 11.05
CA GLU A 58 26.03 -4.84 9.67
C GLU A 58 25.09 -3.95 8.84
N ILE A 59 23.78 -4.26 8.84
CA ILE A 59 22.76 -3.55 8.07
C ILE A 59 22.72 -2.06 8.37
N VAL A 60 22.87 -1.65 9.64
CA VAL A 60 22.73 -0.24 10.03
C VAL A 60 24.04 0.54 10.01
N THR A 61 25.19 -0.13 10.00
CA THR A 61 26.51 0.54 10.01
C THR A 61 27.20 0.56 8.65
N CYS A 62 26.86 -0.35 7.76
CA CYS A 62 27.37 -0.36 6.40
C CYS A 62 26.55 0.56 5.48
N ARG A 63 27.22 1.09 4.45
CA ARG A 63 26.49 1.80 3.39
C ARG A 63 25.53 0.83 2.70
N PRO A 64 24.28 1.23 2.40
CA PRO A 64 23.36 0.40 1.63
C PRO A 64 23.98 -0.05 0.30
N ASP A 65 23.55 -1.22 -0.16
CA ASP A 65 23.91 -1.69 -1.50
C ASP A 65 23.48 -0.68 -2.56
N ASP A 66 24.20 -0.66 -3.68
CA ASP A 66 23.82 0.17 -4.81
C ASP A 66 22.44 -0.21 -5.32
N THR A 67 21.60 0.79 -5.57
CA THR A 67 20.22 0.61 -6.05
C THR A 67 20.16 -0.23 -7.32
N GLY A 68 21.16 -0.11 -8.20
CA GLY A 68 21.27 -0.92 -9.42
C GLY A 68 21.48 -2.40 -9.12
N THR A 69 22.34 -2.72 -8.16
CA THR A 69 22.57 -4.09 -7.67
C THR A 69 21.30 -4.71 -7.11
N VAL A 70 20.62 -4.03 -6.18
CA VAL A 70 19.35 -4.51 -5.58
C VAL A 70 18.26 -4.68 -6.64
N THR A 71 18.20 -3.74 -7.62
CA THR A 71 17.27 -3.84 -8.75
C THR A 71 17.57 -5.07 -9.60
N GLY A 72 18.84 -5.32 -9.94
CA GLY A 72 19.25 -6.48 -10.73
C GLY A 72 18.90 -7.80 -10.05
N GLU A 73 19.18 -7.93 -8.76
CA GLU A 73 18.85 -9.14 -7.99
C GLU A 73 17.33 -9.37 -7.90
N LEU A 74 16.54 -8.33 -7.56
CA LEU A 74 15.09 -8.44 -7.52
C LEU A 74 14.52 -8.79 -8.90
N CYS A 75 15.00 -8.16 -9.96
CA CYS A 75 14.56 -8.44 -11.33
C CYS A 75 14.89 -9.87 -11.75
N SER A 76 16.02 -10.41 -11.33
CA SER A 76 16.38 -11.82 -11.55
C SER A 76 15.38 -12.77 -10.89
N LEU A 77 14.93 -12.46 -9.67
CA LEU A 77 13.90 -13.26 -8.97
C LEU A 77 12.53 -13.16 -9.65
N LEU A 78 12.18 -11.98 -10.13
CA LEU A 78 10.87 -11.71 -10.73
C LEU A 78 10.79 -12.07 -12.22
N GLY A 79 11.91 -12.37 -12.87
CA GLY A 79 12.00 -12.56 -14.31
C GLY A 79 11.67 -11.29 -15.11
N LEU A 80 12.08 -10.11 -14.63
CA LEU A 80 11.77 -8.81 -15.22
C LEU A 80 13.04 -8.12 -15.75
N PRO A 81 12.94 -7.37 -16.86
CA PRO A 81 14.05 -6.53 -17.29
C PRO A 81 14.31 -5.38 -16.30
N PRO A 82 15.56 -5.16 -15.83
CA PRO A 82 15.85 -4.08 -14.88
C PRO A 82 15.45 -2.69 -15.36
N GLY A 83 15.48 -2.45 -16.69
CA GLY A 83 15.03 -1.21 -17.29
C GLY A 83 13.56 -0.88 -17.04
N CYS A 84 12.73 -1.87 -16.73
CA CYS A 84 11.29 -1.72 -16.50
C CYS A 84 10.92 -1.49 -15.02
N VAL A 85 11.89 -1.51 -14.10
CA VAL A 85 11.63 -1.48 -12.64
C VAL A 85 12.21 -0.23 -12.01
N ALA A 86 11.49 0.38 -11.08
CA ALA A 86 12.01 1.39 -10.16
C ALA A 86 11.66 1.01 -8.72
N LEU A 87 12.65 1.09 -7.83
CA LEU A 87 12.54 0.73 -6.42
C LEU A 87 12.32 1.96 -5.55
N GLY A 88 11.59 1.80 -4.44
CA GLY A 88 11.38 2.87 -3.49
C GLY A 88 11.20 2.38 -2.05
N ASN A 89 11.29 3.32 -1.11
CA ASN A 89 11.03 3.06 0.32
C ASN A 89 9.52 2.87 0.58
N GLY A 90 9.01 1.77 0.04
CA GLY A 90 7.59 1.40 0.03
C GLY A 90 6.79 2.16 -1.03
N CYS A 91 5.59 1.64 -1.29
CA CYS A 91 4.68 2.21 -2.29
C CYS A 91 4.34 3.69 -2.04
N THR A 92 4.34 4.15 -0.79
CA THR A 92 4.05 5.54 -0.45
C THR A 92 5.01 6.53 -1.09
N GLU A 93 6.31 6.22 -1.13
CA GLU A 93 7.30 7.03 -1.84
C GLU A 93 7.02 7.04 -3.35
N LEU A 94 6.82 5.85 -3.93
CA LEU A 94 6.53 5.72 -5.36
C LEU A 94 5.24 6.42 -5.77
N ILE A 95 4.17 6.34 -4.98
CA ILE A 95 2.91 7.08 -5.20
C ILE A 95 3.19 8.58 -5.23
N THR A 96 4.02 9.08 -4.33
CA THR A 96 4.39 10.51 -4.30
C THR A 96 5.07 10.92 -5.61
N TRP A 97 6.05 10.15 -6.09
CA TRP A 97 6.74 10.46 -7.35
C TRP A 97 5.85 10.28 -8.57
N ILE A 98 5.03 9.22 -8.63
CA ILE A 98 4.04 9.03 -9.69
C ILE A 98 3.11 10.24 -9.77
N ASP A 99 2.59 10.70 -8.62
CA ASP A 99 1.72 11.86 -8.57
C ASP A 99 2.42 13.12 -9.08
N HIS A 100 3.60 13.44 -8.57
CA HIS A 100 4.33 14.65 -8.95
C HIS A 100 4.74 14.69 -10.41
N LEU A 101 5.17 13.56 -10.97
CA LEU A 101 5.76 13.50 -12.31
C LEU A 101 4.75 13.24 -13.42
N LEU A 102 3.77 12.40 -13.15
CA LEU A 102 2.96 11.78 -14.19
C LEU A 102 1.47 12.19 -14.12
N VAL A 103 0.93 12.48 -12.95
CA VAL A 103 -0.42 13.00 -12.81
C VAL A 103 -0.41 14.51 -13.01
N ARG A 104 -0.83 14.97 -14.19
CA ARG A 104 -0.70 16.39 -14.56
C ARG A 104 -1.82 17.28 -14.03
N ARG A 105 -3.09 16.89 -14.17
CA ARG A 105 -4.26 17.74 -13.87
C ARG A 105 -5.28 17.07 -12.96
N SER A 106 -5.59 15.82 -13.25
CA SER A 106 -6.65 15.08 -12.56
C SER A 106 -6.32 13.62 -12.44
N LEU A 107 -6.80 13.01 -11.35
CA LEU A 107 -6.70 11.60 -11.07
C LEU A 107 -8.10 11.06 -10.76
N ALA A 108 -8.51 9.97 -11.38
CA ALA A 108 -9.70 9.22 -10.97
C ALA A 108 -9.34 8.08 -10.05
N VAL A 109 -10.11 7.93 -8.98
CA VAL A 109 -9.93 6.89 -7.98
C VAL A 109 -11.30 6.29 -7.63
N PRO A 110 -11.49 4.97 -7.68
CA PRO A 110 -12.64 4.32 -7.07
C PRO A 110 -12.66 4.58 -5.56
N VAL A 111 -13.83 4.77 -4.97
CA VAL A 111 -13.97 4.98 -3.53
C VAL A 111 -15.11 4.11 -2.97
N PRO A 112 -14.91 3.43 -1.82
CA PRO A 112 -13.70 3.42 -1.00
C PRO A 112 -12.53 2.70 -1.67
N SER A 113 -11.32 3.23 -1.46
CA SER A 113 -10.08 2.60 -1.92
C SER A 113 -8.90 3.07 -1.04
N PHE A 114 -7.67 2.65 -1.37
CA PHE A 114 -6.49 3.06 -0.63
C PHE A 114 -6.32 4.59 -0.67
N GLY A 115 -6.61 5.22 0.48
CA GLY A 115 -6.76 6.68 0.58
C GLY A 115 -5.51 7.49 0.23
N ARG A 116 -4.33 6.86 0.16
CA ARG A 116 -3.09 7.54 -0.22
C ARG A 116 -3.15 8.10 -1.64
N TRP A 117 -3.79 7.41 -2.58
CA TRP A 117 -3.92 7.87 -3.97
C TRP A 117 -4.70 9.19 -4.06
N ALA A 118 -5.89 9.24 -3.46
CA ALA A 118 -6.69 10.46 -3.43
C ALA A 118 -6.02 11.56 -2.60
N GLY A 119 -5.54 11.24 -1.40
CA GLY A 119 -4.93 12.18 -0.48
C GLY A 119 -3.66 12.84 -1.04
N GLN A 120 -2.81 12.09 -1.75
CA GLN A 120 -1.63 12.65 -2.39
C GLN A 120 -2.00 13.65 -3.49
N ALA A 121 -2.90 13.26 -4.40
CA ALA A 121 -3.31 14.13 -5.50
C ALA A 121 -4.03 15.40 -5.01
N MET A 122 -4.91 15.29 -4.01
CA MET A 122 -5.53 16.45 -3.37
C MET A 122 -4.48 17.36 -2.70
N GLY A 123 -3.52 16.77 -1.99
CA GLY A 123 -2.44 17.51 -1.32
C GLY A 123 -1.53 18.29 -2.27
N THR A 124 -1.42 17.86 -3.52
CA THR A 124 -0.68 18.54 -4.59
C THR A 124 -1.55 19.45 -5.45
N GLY A 125 -2.82 19.70 -5.04
CA GLY A 125 -3.74 20.62 -5.71
C GLY A 125 -4.37 20.07 -7.01
N LYS A 126 -4.31 18.77 -7.25
CA LYS A 126 -4.91 18.15 -8.42
C LYS A 126 -6.39 17.85 -8.20
N ARG A 127 -7.17 17.87 -9.27
CA ARG A 127 -8.56 17.44 -9.23
C ARG A 127 -8.61 15.92 -9.05
N VAL A 128 -9.34 15.46 -8.04
CA VAL A 128 -9.62 14.04 -7.81
C VAL A 128 -11.06 13.74 -8.19
N ASP A 129 -11.24 12.91 -9.21
CA ASP A 129 -12.55 12.43 -9.65
C ASP A 129 -12.85 11.10 -8.96
N MET A 130 -13.71 11.11 -7.95
CA MET A 130 -14.05 9.93 -7.16
C MET A 130 -15.17 9.14 -7.84
N PHE A 131 -14.91 7.86 -8.13
CA PHE A 131 -15.91 6.94 -8.66
C PHE A 131 -16.49 6.10 -7.51
N PRO A 132 -17.77 6.25 -7.12
CA PRO A 132 -18.32 5.55 -5.97
C PRO A 132 -18.57 4.08 -6.26
N LEU A 133 -17.95 3.21 -5.46
CA LEU A 133 -18.28 1.79 -5.39
C LEU A 133 -19.56 1.61 -4.58
N GLN A 134 -20.46 0.75 -5.06
CA GLN A 134 -21.77 0.58 -4.45
C GLN A 134 -21.81 -0.62 -3.50
N GLU A 135 -22.24 -0.40 -2.26
CA GLU A 135 -22.43 -1.47 -1.28
C GLU A 135 -23.38 -2.56 -1.79
N ALA A 136 -24.47 -2.17 -2.47
CA ALA A 136 -25.45 -3.11 -3.05
C ALA A 136 -24.82 -4.08 -4.07
N ASN A 137 -23.66 -3.72 -4.65
CA ASN A 137 -22.90 -4.58 -5.56
C ASN A 137 -21.65 -5.17 -4.87
N GLY A 138 -21.63 -5.23 -3.53
CA GLY A 138 -20.48 -5.71 -2.76
C GLY A 138 -19.20 -4.92 -2.98
N PHE A 139 -19.29 -3.63 -3.29
CA PHE A 139 -18.20 -2.74 -3.67
C PHE A 139 -17.44 -3.13 -4.95
N GLY A 140 -17.95 -4.07 -5.73
CA GLY A 140 -17.33 -4.50 -6.99
C GLY A 140 -17.16 -3.34 -7.98
N LEU A 141 -15.97 -3.18 -8.55
CA LEU A 141 -15.67 -2.17 -9.56
C LEU A 141 -16.13 -2.66 -10.94
N ASP A 142 -17.14 -1.97 -11.50
CA ASP A 142 -17.52 -2.13 -12.91
C ASP A 142 -16.60 -1.30 -13.81
N LEU A 143 -15.69 -1.97 -14.49
CA LEU A 143 -14.68 -1.33 -15.35
C LEU A 143 -15.30 -0.61 -16.56
N ALA A 144 -16.45 -1.06 -17.09
CA ALA A 144 -17.12 -0.38 -18.20
C ALA A 144 -17.72 0.96 -17.73
N ARG A 145 -18.40 0.96 -16.59
CA ARG A 145 -18.90 2.18 -15.95
C ARG A 145 -17.79 3.13 -15.55
N TYR A 146 -16.69 2.58 -15.03
CA TYR A 146 -15.52 3.39 -14.68
C TYR A 146 -14.89 4.05 -15.91
N ALA A 147 -14.74 3.32 -17.01
CA ALA A 147 -14.27 3.88 -18.29
C ALA A 147 -15.20 4.99 -18.83
N ALA A 148 -16.52 4.80 -18.78
CA ALA A 148 -17.49 5.82 -19.15
C ALA A 148 -17.38 7.06 -18.25
N PHE A 149 -17.20 6.87 -16.93
CA PHE A 149 -16.99 7.97 -15.99
C PHE A 149 -15.73 8.79 -16.31
N LEU A 150 -14.59 8.11 -16.57
CA LEU A 150 -13.33 8.77 -16.96
C LEU A 150 -13.52 9.67 -18.18
N ARG A 151 -14.21 9.17 -19.21
CA ARG A 151 -14.50 9.92 -20.43
C ARG A 151 -15.43 11.10 -20.17
N ALA A 152 -16.51 10.90 -19.43
CA ALA A 152 -17.47 11.96 -19.08
C ALA A 152 -16.83 13.08 -18.24
N ARG A 153 -15.85 12.74 -17.38
CA ARG A 153 -15.13 13.72 -16.55
C ARG A 153 -13.92 14.34 -17.25
N GLY A 154 -13.52 13.81 -18.40
CA GLY A 154 -12.30 14.22 -19.10
C GLY A 154 -11.03 13.97 -18.26
N THR A 155 -11.05 12.94 -17.39
CA THR A 155 -9.94 12.60 -16.53
C THR A 155 -8.87 11.85 -17.33
N ARG A 156 -7.59 12.23 -17.15
CA ARG A 156 -6.47 11.73 -17.96
C ARG A 156 -5.59 10.73 -17.24
N ALA A 157 -5.76 10.57 -15.91
CA ALA A 157 -5.05 9.55 -15.12
C ALA A 157 -6.04 8.77 -14.27
N ALA A 158 -5.85 7.46 -14.17
CA ALA A 158 -6.73 6.54 -13.42
C ALA A 158 -5.93 5.59 -12.54
N VAL A 159 -6.52 5.20 -11.40
CA VAL A 159 -6.00 4.17 -10.50
C VAL A 159 -6.97 3.00 -10.42
N LEU A 160 -6.44 1.80 -10.41
CA LEU A 160 -7.11 0.56 -10.02
C LEU A 160 -6.30 -0.07 -8.88
N CYS A 161 -6.90 -0.33 -7.72
CA CYS A 161 -6.31 -1.19 -6.69
C CYS A 161 -6.84 -2.61 -6.88
N ASN A 162 -5.96 -3.60 -6.99
CA ASN A 162 -6.34 -4.99 -7.27
C ASN A 162 -5.43 -5.98 -6.51
N PRO A 163 -5.90 -6.59 -5.42
CA PRO A 163 -7.18 -6.38 -4.72
C PRO A 163 -7.36 -4.97 -4.16
N ASN A 164 -8.61 -4.50 -4.09
CA ASN A 164 -8.90 -3.16 -3.56
C ASN A 164 -8.82 -3.14 -2.02
N ASP A 165 -8.32 -2.08 -1.44
CA ASP A 165 -8.33 -1.80 0.01
C ASP A 165 -9.34 -0.66 0.26
N PRO A 166 -10.42 -0.83 1.06
CA PRO A 166 -10.55 -1.81 2.14
C PRO A 166 -11.41 -3.06 1.86
N ASP A 167 -12.09 -3.14 0.73
CA ASP A 167 -13.11 -4.18 0.50
C ASP A 167 -12.54 -5.53 0.07
N GLY A 168 -11.30 -5.59 -0.43
CA GLY A 168 -10.68 -6.82 -0.93
C GLY A 168 -11.18 -7.28 -2.29
N GLY A 169 -11.97 -6.44 -2.97
CA GLY A 169 -12.51 -6.71 -4.31
C GLY A 169 -11.42 -7.02 -5.31
N PHE A 170 -11.65 -8.01 -6.18
CA PHE A 170 -10.66 -8.52 -7.11
C PHE A 170 -11.16 -8.47 -8.55
N LEU A 171 -10.29 -8.00 -9.42
CA LEU A 171 -10.51 -7.96 -10.86
C LEU A 171 -9.64 -9.02 -11.54
N ARG A 172 -10.25 -9.87 -12.36
CA ARG A 172 -9.50 -10.85 -13.13
C ARG A 172 -8.60 -10.18 -14.15
N ARG A 173 -7.39 -10.71 -14.36
CA ARG A 173 -6.40 -10.18 -15.31
C ARG A 173 -7.01 -9.80 -16.66
N ARG A 174 -7.84 -10.69 -17.24
CA ARG A 174 -8.50 -10.43 -18.52
C ARG A 174 -9.39 -9.18 -18.51
N GLN A 175 -10.03 -8.87 -17.38
CA GLN A 175 -10.87 -7.67 -17.25
C GLN A 175 -10.00 -6.43 -17.19
N VAL A 176 -8.90 -6.48 -16.40
CA VAL A 176 -7.95 -5.38 -16.32
C VAL A 176 -7.30 -5.11 -17.67
N VAL A 177 -6.84 -6.14 -18.39
CA VAL A 177 -6.22 -5.99 -19.73
C VAL A 177 -7.18 -5.29 -20.70
N ARG A 178 -8.44 -5.71 -20.77
CA ARG A 178 -9.45 -5.03 -21.60
C ARG A 178 -9.65 -3.57 -21.24
N PHE A 179 -9.61 -3.26 -19.95
CA PHE A 179 -9.69 -1.88 -19.48
C PHE A 179 -8.45 -1.08 -19.91
N LEU A 180 -7.24 -1.64 -19.77
CA LEU A 180 -6.01 -1.01 -20.22
C LEU A 180 -6.04 -0.71 -21.72
N ASP A 181 -6.55 -1.64 -22.54
CA ASP A 181 -6.69 -1.44 -23.98
C ASP A 181 -7.71 -0.33 -24.30
N ALA A 182 -8.83 -0.30 -23.58
CA ALA A 182 -9.85 0.75 -23.74
C ALA A 182 -9.38 2.13 -23.27
N MET A 183 -8.36 2.20 -22.40
CA MET A 183 -7.79 3.42 -21.83
C MET A 183 -6.38 3.73 -22.36
N ALA A 184 -6.02 3.21 -23.54
CA ALA A 184 -4.72 3.45 -24.15
C ALA A 184 -4.46 4.93 -24.49
N ASP A 185 -5.51 5.73 -24.60
CA ASP A 185 -5.49 7.19 -24.84
C ASP A 185 -5.28 8.03 -23.57
N LEU A 186 -5.32 7.44 -22.37
CA LEU A 186 -5.03 8.17 -21.14
C LEU A 186 -3.54 8.47 -21.01
N ASP A 187 -3.22 9.53 -20.24
CA ASP A 187 -1.84 9.87 -19.92
C ASP A 187 -1.21 8.83 -18.99
N LEU A 188 -2.03 8.25 -18.09
CA LEU A 188 -1.56 7.29 -17.11
C LEU A 188 -2.69 6.37 -16.62
N VAL A 189 -2.39 5.07 -16.51
CA VAL A 189 -3.18 4.11 -15.73
C VAL A 189 -2.24 3.43 -14.73
N VAL A 190 -2.56 3.52 -13.45
CA VAL A 190 -1.85 2.79 -12.39
C VAL A 190 -2.69 1.61 -11.93
N VAL A 191 -2.09 0.43 -11.90
CA VAL A 191 -2.66 -0.76 -11.28
C VAL A 191 -1.87 -1.04 -10.01
N ASP A 192 -2.48 -0.78 -8.86
CA ASP A 192 -1.88 -1.03 -7.55
C ASP A 192 -2.15 -2.48 -7.15
N GLU A 193 -1.14 -3.31 -7.32
CA GLU A 193 -1.14 -4.73 -7.01
C GLU A 193 -0.48 -5.03 -5.66
N SER A 194 -0.51 -4.10 -4.71
CA SER A 194 0.19 -4.23 -3.42
C SER A 194 -0.24 -5.46 -2.61
N PHE A 195 -1.47 -5.94 -2.77
CA PHE A 195 -2.00 -7.12 -2.06
C PHE A 195 -2.21 -8.34 -2.95
N LEU A 196 -1.71 -8.31 -4.20
CA LEU A 196 -2.03 -9.33 -5.20
C LEU A 196 -1.50 -10.73 -4.83
N GLU A 197 -0.39 -10.81 -4.10
CA GLU A 197 0.20 -12.09 -3.66
C GLU A 197 -0.77 -12.95 -2.81
N PHE A 198 -1.74 -12.31 -2.16
CA PHE A 198 -2.75 -12.99 -1.34
C PHE A 198 -3.94 -13.51 -2.14
N ALA A 199 -4.08 -13.13 -3.41
CA ALA A 199 -5.16 -13.60 -4.27
C ALA A 199 -4.98 -15.09 -4.62
N GLU A 200 -6.10 -15.80 -4.80
CA GLU A 200 -6.13 -17.23 -5.15
C GLU A 200 -7.16 -17.59 -6.25
N ASP A 201 -7.94 -16.62 -6.70
CA ASP A 201 -9.00 -16.87 -7.72
C ASP A 201 -8.45 -17.01 -9.14
N GLU A 202 -7.17 -16.73 -9.37
CA GLU A 202 -6.51 -16.78 -10.68
C GLU A 202 -5.01 -17.10 -10.50
N ASP A 203 -4.47 -18.00 -11.30
CA ASP A 203 -3.08 -18.47 -11.18
C ASP A 203 -2.05 -17.39 -11.55
N GLU A 204 -2.34 -16.59 -12.58
CA GLU A 204 -1.47 -15.49 -13.05
C GLU A 204 -2.24 -14.17 -13.07
N PRO A 205 -2.57 -13.59 -11.90
CA PRO A 205 -3.46 -12.43 -11.84
C PRO A 205 -2.81 -11.10 -12.21
N SER A 206 -1.47 -11.03 -12.21
CA SER A 206 -0.73 -9.79 -12.42
C SER A 206 -0.75 -9.31 -13.87
N VAL A 207 -0.84 -7.98 -14.05
CA VAL A 207 -0.72 -7.31 -15.35
C VAL A 207 0.66 -6.67 -15.56
N VAL A 208 1.68 -7.15 -14.86
CA VAL A 208 3.08 -6.68 -14.99
C VAL A 208 3.58 -6.78 -16.44
N ARG A 209 3.27 -7.89 -17.13
CA ARG A 209 3.69 -8.07 -18.52
C ARG A 209 3.06 -7.04 -19.46
N GLU A 210 1.82 -6.72 -19.23
CA GLU A 210 1.06 -5.70 -19.96
C GLU A 210 1.62 -4.29 -19.72
N ALA A 211 2.04 -3.99 -18.50
CA ALA A 211 2.63 -2.70 -18.14
C ALA A 211 3.95 -2.45 -18.90
N VAL A 212 4.78 -3.47 -19.03
CA VAL A 212 6.05 -3.36 -19.78
C VAL A 212 5.82 -2.99 -21.26
N LEU A 213 4.73 -3.46 -21.85
CA LEU A 213 4.40 -3.26 -23.27
C LEU A 213 3.63 -1.96 -23.55
N ARG A 214 3.03 -1.32 -22.52
CA ARG A 214 2.18 -0.14 -22.68
C ARG A 214 2.87 1.13 -22.20
N PRO A 215 2.87 2.22 -22.99
CA PRO A 215 3.61 3.44 -22.64
C PRO A 215 2.99 4.23 -21.50
N ASN A 216 1.75 3.93 -21.12
CA ASN A 216 0.96 4.69 -20.15
C ASN A 216 0.53 3.88 -18.91
N VAL A 217 1.09 2.68 -18.70
CA VAL A 217 0.68 1.79 -17.62
C VAL A 217 1.81 1.60 -16.61
N ILE A 218 1.48 1.74 -15.33
CA ILE A 218 2.35 1.40 -14.19
C ILE A 218 1.65 0.33 -13.36
N VAL A 219 2.38 -0.71 -12.98
CA VAL A 219 2.00 -1.64 -11.90
C VAL A 219 2.82 -1.30 -10.67
N LEU A 220 2.16 -1.15 -9.53
CA LEU A 220 2.79 -0.89 -8.23
C LEU A 220 2.71 -2.14 -7.34
N ARG A 221 3.79 -2.47 -6.66
CA ARG A 221 3.92 -3.66 -5.81
C ARG A 221 4.54 -3.32 -4.47
N SER A 222 3.92 -3.78 -3.38
CA SER A 222 4.47 -3.65 -2.03
C SER A 222 5.12 -4.96 -1.57
N LEU A 223 6.28 -4.84 -0.92
CA LEU A 223 6.92 -5.98 -0.28
C LEU A 223 6.76 -5.93 1.26
N GLY A 224 6.43 -4.77 1.83
CA GLY A 224 6.27 -4.63 3.27
C GLY A 224 5.11 -5.45 3.83
N GLU A 225 3.94 -5.34 3.23
CA GLU A 225 2.73 -6.07 3.61
C GLU A 225 2.86 -7.57 3.32
N ASN A 226 3.35 -7.90 2.14
CA ASN A 226 3.45 -9.27 1.66
C ASN A 226 4.43 -10.10 2.50
N LEU A 227 5.51 -9.45 2.94
CA LEU A 227 6.56 -10.10 3.73
C LEU A 227 6.40 -9.93 5.25
N GLY A 228 5.32 -9.29 5.73
CA GLY A 228 5.16 -9.01 7.17
C GLY A 228 6.18 -8.00 7.73
N LEU A 229 6.89 -7.29 6.88
CA LEU A 229 7.99 -6.38 7.20
C LEU A 229 7.62 -4.91 6.94
N HIS A 230 6.48 -4.45 7.46
CA HIS A 230 5.99 -3.08 7.23
C HIS A 230 7.01 -1.99 7.56
N GLY A 231 7.84 -2.21 8.59
CA GLY A 231 8.86 -1.26 9.05
C GLY A 231 10.03 -1.11 8.08
N VAL A 232 10.28 -2.11 7.25
CA VAL A 232 11.39 -2.10 6.28
C VAL A 232 11.13 -1.11 5.15
N ARG A 233 9.88 -0.81 4.83
CA ARG A 233 9.53 0.16 3.77
C ARG A 233 10.21 -0.17 2.45
N PHE A 234 9.74 -1.20 1.77
CA PHE A 234 10.26 -1.60 0.47
C PHE A 234 9.13 -1.91 -0.51
N GLY A 235 9.25 -1.39 -1.73
CA GLY A 235 8.28 -1.58 -2.80
C GLY A 235 8.90 -1.26 -4.15
N TYR A 236 8.20 -1.61 -5.22
CA TYR A 236 8.66 -1.37 -6.57
C TYR A 236 7.49 -1.08 -7.51
N LEU A 237 7.79 -0.38 -8.59
CA LEU A 237 6.91 -0.25 -9.74
C LEU A 237 7.48 -0.97 -10.95
N VAL A 238 6.59 -1.41 -11.83
CA VAL A 238 6.93 -1.97 -13.14
C VAL A 238 6.19 -1.19 -14.22
N ALA A 239 6.90 -0.77 -15.24
CA ALA A 239 6.36 -0.02 -16.36
C ALA A 239 7.21 -0.23 -17.63
N ASN A 240 6.78 0.36 -18.74
CA ASN A 240 7.62 0.50 -19.91
C ASN A 240 8.96 1.16 -19.55
N PRO A 241 10.11 0.78 -20.18
CA PRO A 241 11.42 1.32 -19.83
C PRO A 241 11.52 2.84 -19.82
N ALA A 242 10.83 3.53 -20.73
CA ALA A 242 10.83 4.99 -20.78
C ALA A 242 10.11 5.59 -19.54
N LEU A 243 8.95 5.03 -19.19
CA LEU A 243 8.15 5.49 -18.06
C LEU A 243 8.83 5.16 -16.70
N ALA A 244 9.36 3.94 -16.55
CA ALA A 244 10.15 3.56 -15.38
C ALA A 244 11.42 4.41 -15.25
N GLY A 245 12.06 4.74 -16.37
CA GLY A 245 13.23 5.62 -16.43
C GLY A 245 12.94 7.04 -15.95
N GLN A 246 11.78 7.60 -16.31
CA GLN A 246 11.35 8.92 -15.80
C GLN A 246 11.23 8.94 -14.27
N VAL A 247 10.66 7.89 -13.67
CA VAL A 247 10.56 7.82 -12.21
C VAL A 247 11.93 7.64 -11.58
N ARG A 248 12.77 6.70 -12.11
CA ARG A 248 14.12 6.46 -11.58
C ARG A 248 15.00 7.71 -11.60
N SER A 249 14.93 8.51 -12.66
CA SER A 249 15.76 9.72 -12.77
C SER A 249 15.45 10.80 -11.74
N MET A 250 14.31 10.72 -11.07
CA MET A 250 13.88 11.68 -10.05
C MET A 250 14.03 11.14 -8.63
N LEU A 251 14.22 9.82 -8.48
CA LEU A 251 14.54 9.26 -7.17
C LEU A 251 15.93 9.73 -6.74
N PRO A 252 16.11 10.13 -5.48
CA PRO A 252 17.42 10.48 -4.96
C PRO A 252 18.41 9.33 -5.14
N GLU A 253 19.66 9.65 -5.45
CA GLU A 253 20.73 8.65 -5.46
C GLU A 253 20.86 8.01 -4.07
N GLY A 254 20.90 6.67 -4.02
CA GLY A 254 20.92 5.94 -2.75
C GLY A 254 19.63 6.06 -1.95
N ASN A 255 18.46 6.22 -2.61
CA ASN A 255 17.16 6.35 -1.94
C ASN A 255 16.77 5.13 -1.09
N LEU A 256 17.28 3.94 -1.40
CA LEU A 256 16.90 2.73 -0.67
C LEU A 256 17.53 2.69 0.73
N ASN A 257 16.76 2.23 1.70
CA ASN A 257 17.28 1.94 3.02
C ASN A 257 18.09 0.63 3.03
N SER A 258 18.92 0.47 4.08
CA SER A 258 19.86 -0.67 4.19
C SER A 258 19.21 -2.05 4.30
N PHE A 259 17.90 -2.15 4.50
CA PHE A 259 17.20 -3.43 4.56
C PHE A 259 16.80 -3.98 3.19
N ALA A 260 16.86 -3.18 2.12
CA ALA A 260 16.38 -3.59 0.80
C ALA A 260 17.17 -4.81 0.26
N GLY A 261 18.50 -4.75 0.28
CA GLY A 261 19.37 -5.85 -0.13
C GLY A 261 19.14 -7.14 0.69
N PRO A 262 19.23 -7.09 2.03
CA PRO A 262 18.91 -8.24 2.89
C PRO A 262 17.53 -8.86 2.64
N VAL A 263 16.50 -8.06 2.35
CA VAL A 263 15.16 -8.58 2.05
C VAL A 263 15.13 -9.30 0.70
N VAL A 264 15.82 -8.79 -0.33
CA VAL A 264 15.91 -9.47 -1.62
C VAL A 264 16.68 -10.79 -1.50
N ALA A 265 17.77 -10.81 -0.74
CA ALA A 265 18.52 -12.03 -0.44
C ALA A 265 17.65 -13.07 0.28
N MET A 266 16.91 -12.65 1.31
CA MET A 266 15.96 -13.51 2.03
C MET A 266 14.92 -14.13 1.09
N LEU A 267 14.35 -13.35 0.18
CA LEU A 267 13.38 -13.87 -0.79
C LEU A 267 14.01 -14.90 -1.75
N ARG A 268 15.25 -14.67 -2.16
CA ARG A 268 15.97 -15.60 -3.03
C ARG A 268 16.22 -16.94 -2.34
N GLU A 269 16.57 -16.91 -1.07
CA GLU A 269 16.96 -18.09 -0.31
C GLU A 269 15.74 -18.82 0.27
N HIS A 270 14.69 -18.11 0.66
CA HIS A 270 13.53 -18.63 1.37
C HIS A 270 12.20 -18.45 0.62
N GLY A 271 12.24 -18.44 -0.71
CA GLY A 271 11.05 -18.28 -1.55
C GLY A 271 9.99 -19.37 -1.33
N ALA A 272 10.40 -20.60 -1.02
CA ALA A 272 9.47 -21.71 -0.73
C ALA A 272 8.70 -21.49 0.58
N GLU A 273 9.38 -21.02 1.64
CA GLU A 273 8.75 -20.69 2.94
C GLU A 273 7.78 -19.51 2.79
N TYR A 274 8.18 -18.50 1.99
CA TYR A 274 7.30 -17.40 1.64
C TYR A 274 6.03 -17.91 0.93
N ALA A 275 6.14 -18.73 -0.11
CA ALA A 275 5.01 -19.30 -0.83
C ALA A 275 4.08 -20.12 0.09
N HIS A 276 4.68 -20.91 1.02
CA HIS A 276 3.92 -21.63 2.03
C HIS A 276 3.16 -20.69 2.98
N SER A 277 3.79 -19.60 3.39
CA SER A 277 3.15 -18.59 4.25
C SER A 277 1.91 -17.96 3.61
N LEU A 278 1.94 -17.68 2.30
CA LEU A 278 0.78 -17.17 1.56
C LEU A 278 -0.39 -18.17 1.55
N THR A 279 -0.08 -19.46 1.40
CA THR A 279 -1.09 -20.54 1.46
C THR A 279 -1.77 -20.58 2.84
N ARG A 280 -1.02 -20.38 3.92
CA ARG A 280 -1.57 -20.29 5.27
C ARG A 280 -2.48 -19.07 5.43
N VAL A 281 -2.05 -17.90 4.98
CA VAL A 281 -2.88 -16.66 5.03
C VAL A 281 -4.20 -16.86 4.29
N ARG A 282 -4.19 -17.50 3.12
CA ARG A 282 -5.41 -17.80 2.35
C ARG A 282 -6.34 -18.75 3.13
N GLY A 283 -5.78 -19.76 3.80
CA GLY A 283 -6.51 -20.66 4.69
C GLY A 283 -7.18 -19.91 5.85
N ASP A 284 -6.41 -19.07 6.55
CA ASP A 284 -6.92 -18.26 7.67
C ASP A 284 -7.97 -17.24 7.22
N ARG A 285 -7.83 -16.66 6.03
CA ARG A 285 -8.86 -15.78 5.46
C ARG A 285 -10.20 -16.49 5.33
N ARG A 286 -10.21 -17.73 4.83
CA ARG A 286 -11.43 -18.53 4.69
C ARG A 286 -12.03 -18.90 6.04
N ASP A 287 -11.21 -19.33 7.00
CA ASP A 287 -11.67 -19.64 8.37
C ASP A 287 -12.24 -18.39 9.06
N MET A 288 -11.53 -17.27 8.99
CA MET A 288 -11.95 -16.00 9.57
C MET A 288 -13.28 -15.51 8.95
N THR A 289 -13.44 -15.64 7.62
CA THR A 289 -14.69 -15.32 6.92
C THR A 289 -15.83 -16.14 7.47
N GLY A 290 -15.67 -17.46 7.58
CA GLY A 290 -16.72 -18.36 8.11
C GLY A 290 -17.12 -18.01 9.55
N ARG A 291 -16.15 -17.76 10.42
CA ARG A 291 -16.42 -17.41 11.83
C ARG A 291 -17.10 -16.05 11.99
N LEU A 292 -16.71 -15.04 11.23
CA LEU A 292 -17.34 -13.72 11.28
C LEU A 292 -18.74 -13.74 10.67
N SER A 293 -18.97 -14.47 9.59
CA SER A 293 -20.27 -14.61 8.96
C SER A 293 -21.30 -15.35 9.84
N ALA A 294 -20.86 -16.08 10.85
CA ALA A 294 -21.72 -16.71 11.84
C ALA A 294 -22.29 -15.72 12.89
N LEU A 295 -21.73 -14.50 12.98
CA LEU A 295 -22.23 -13.48 13.90
C LEU A 295 -23.50 -12.82 13.33
N PRO A 296 -24.63 -12.77 14.09
CA PRO A 296 -25.90 -12.26 13.57
C PRO A 296 -25.81 -10.80 13.11
N GLY A 297 -26.32 -10.50 11.92
CA GLY A 297 -26.36 -9.13 11.36
C GLY A 297 -25.02 -8.53 10.94
N LEU A 298 -23.90 -9.25 11.14
CA LEU A 298 -22.61 -8.88 10.56
C LEU A 298 -22.59 -9.31 9.07
N THR A 299 -22.17 -8.44 8.19
CA THR A 299 -21.96 -8.77 6.78
C THR A 299 -20.46 -8.79 6.49
N VAL A 300 -19.96 -9.89 5.93
CA VAL A 300 -18.56 -10.02 5.50
C VAL A 300 -18.51 -10.00 3.98
N TYR A 301 -17.75 -9.07 3.41
CA TYR A 301 -17.58 -8.98 1.95
C TYR A 301 -16.49 -9.93 1.47
N PRO A 302 -16.65 -10.56 0.29
CA PRO A 302 -15.63 -11.41 -0.32
C PRO A 302 -14.33 -10.63 -0.52
N SER A 303 -13.20 -11.24 -0.17
CA SER A 303 -11.89 -10.60 -0.28
C SER A 303 -10.84 -11.53 -0.88
N GLN A 304 -9.99 -10.97 -1.72
CA GLN A 304 -8.75 -11.60 -2.21
C GLN A 304 -7.49 -10.97 -1.62
N GLY A 305 -7.63 -10.01 -0.68
CA GLY A 305 -6.53 -9.48 0.12
C GLY A 305 -6.24 -10.31 1.36
N ASN A 306 -5.31 -9.86 2.19
CA ASN A 306 -5.05 -10.41 3.52
C ASN A 306 -5.82 -9.65 4.62
N PHE A 307 -7.00 -9.20 4.29
CA PHE A 307 -7.94 -8.52 5.19
C PHE A 307 -9.37 -8.79 4.74
N LEU A 308 -10.32 -8.57 5.65
CA LEU A 308 -11.75 -8.65 5.41
C LEU A 308 -12.39 -7.30 5.67
N PHE A 309 -13.36 -6.92 4.83
CA PHE A 309 -14.20 -5.77 5.03
C PHE A 309 -15.53 -6.25 5.59
N VAL A 310 -15.95 -5.68 6.71
CA VAL A 310 -17.14 -6.12 7.42
C VAL A 310 -18.05 -4.94 7.72
N ARG A 311 -19.35 -5.13 7.48
CA ARG A 311 -20.38 -4.20 7.92
C ARG A 311 -20.93 -4.65 9.26
N LEU A 312 -20.96 -3.74 10.21
CA LEU A 312 -21.55 -3.95 11.53
C LEU A 312 -23.08 -4.08 11.46
N PRO A 313 -23.71 -4.77 12.42
CA PRO A 313 -25.17 -4.80 12.56
C PRO A 313 -25.77 -3.41 12.65
N VAL A 314 -27.03 -3.27 12.20
CA VAL A 314 -27.77 -2.00 12.29
C VAL A 314 -27.82 -1.53 13.76
N GLY A 315 -27.53 -0.25 13.96
CA GLY A 315 -27.46 0.37 15.29
C GLY A 315 -26.13 0.23 16.03
N ALA A 316 -25.17 -0.56 15.50
CA ALA A 316 -23.82 -0.59 16.05
C ALA A 316 -22.97 0.54 15.47
N GLU A 317 -22.31 1.30 16.34
CA GLU A 317 -21.42 2.41 15.98
C GLU A 317 -19.96 1.93 15.98
N GLY A 318 -19.28 2.04 14.82
CA GLY A 318 -17.91 1.56 14.64
C GLY A 318 -16.91 2.11 15.66
N PRO A 319 -16.87 3.41 15.96
CA PRO A 319 -16.00 3.96 16.99
C PRO A 319 -16.24 3.33 18.36
N VAL A 320 -17.49 3.11 18.75
CA VAL A 320 -17.85 2.48 20.04
C VAL A 320 -17.39 1.02 20.05
N VAL A 321 -17.65 0.28 18.96
CA VAL A 321 -17.21 -1.12 18.83
C VAL A 321 -15.69 -1.22 18.88
N ARG A 322 -14.97 -0.36 18.14
CA ARG A 322 -13.50 -0.30 18.15
C ARG A 322 -12.95 -0.04 19.56
N ASP A 323 -13.47 0.96 20.26
CA ASP A 323 -12.95 1.39 21.55
C ASP A 323 -13.25 0.34 22.64
N ARG A 324 -14.42 -0.30 22.61
CA ARG A 324 -14.76 -1.40 23.49
C ARG A 324 -13.95 -2.66 23.23
N LEU A 325 -13.72 -3.02 21.95
CA LEU A 325 -12.84 -4.15 21.61
C LEU A 325 -11.43 -3.94 22.15
N LEU A 326 -10.92 -2.71 22.09
CA LEU A 326 -9.62 -2.40 22.66
C LEU A 326 -9.62 -2.45 24.19
N ALA A 327 -10.57 -1.79 24.83
CA ALA A 327 -10.61 -1.67 26.28
C ALA A 327 -10.92 -3.00 27.00
N GLU A 328 -11.92 -3.74 26.50
CA GLU A 328 -12.44 -4.95 27.15
C GLU A 328 -11.73 -6.24 26.68
N HIS A 329 -11.28 -6.28 25.43
CA HIS A 329 -10.75 -7.50 24.79
C HIS A 329 -9.31 -7.38 24.30
N ARG A 330 -8.70 -6.16 24.41
CA ARG A 330 -7.34 -5.89 23.90
C ARG A 330 -7.19 -6.24 22.42
N VAL A 331 -8.22 -5.94 21.62
CA VAL A 331 -8.27 -6.16 20.17
C VAL A 331 -8.32 -4.81 19.46
N LEU A 332 -7.34 -4.57 18.58
CA LEU A 332 -7.25 -3.37 17.77
C LEU A 332 -7.86 -3.64 16.40
N VAL A 333 -8.85 -2.86 15.99
CA VAL A 333 -9.49 -2.96 14.67
C VAL A 333 -9.40 -1.64 13.92
N ARG A 334 -9.41 -1.68 12.57
CA ARG A 334 -9.49 -0.48 11.73
C ARG A 334 -10.95 -0.15 11.45
N GLU A 335 -11.46 0.90 12.05
CA GLU A 335 -12.74 1.51 11.73
C GLU A 335 -12.55 2.41 10.50
N CYS A 336 -13.49 2.39 9.55
CA CYS A 336 -13.32 2.97 8.21
C CYS A 336 -14.12 4.26 7.97
N GLY A 337 -14.57 4.95 9.03
CA GLY A 337 -15.33 6.20 8.91
C GLY A 337 -14.54 7.38 8.33
N ASP A 338 -13.22 7.36 8.43
CA ASP A 338 -12.32 8.34 7.84
C ASP A 338 -11.89 8.00 6.39
N THR A 339 -12.30 6.84 5.88
CA THR A 339 -11.98 6.40 4.52
C THR A 339 -12.98 7.01 3.53
N LEU A 340 -12.49 7.71 2.52
CA LEU A 340 -13.32 8.32 1.48
C LEU A 340 -14.23 7.27 0.83
N GLY A 341 -15.53 7.57 0.77
CA GLY A 341 -16.53 6.66 0.21
C GLY A 341 -16.95 5.51 1.12
N SER A 342 -16.47 5.48 2.37
CA SER A 342 -16.88 4.53 3.41
C SER A 342 -17.62 5.24 4.56
N SER A 343 -17.93 4.51 5.61
CA SER A 343 -18.56 5.05 6.82
C SER A 343 -18.12 4.30 8.07
N SER A 344 -18.50 4.82 9.24
CA SER A 344 -18.23 4.19 10.53
C SER A 344 -18.96 2.86 10.76
N ARG A 345 -19.83 2.45 9.83
CA ARG A 345 -20.47 1.12 9.84
C ARG A 345 -19.53 0.00 9.49
N PHE A 346 -18.36 0.31 8.92
CA PHE A 346 -17.45 -0.68 8.36
C PHE A 346 -16.17 -0.78 9.17
N LEU A 347 -15.70 -2.02 9.31
CA LEU A 347 -14.37 -2.34 9.82
C LEU A 347 -13.56 -3.04 8.74
N ARG A 348 -12.26 -2.71 8.64
CA ARG A 348 -11.29 -3.54 7.93
C ARG A 348 -10.48 -4.34 8.95
N LEU A 349 -10.50 -5.65 8.81
CA LEU A 349 -9.89 -6.61 9.72
C LEU A 349 -8.79 -7.38 8.99
N ALA A 350 -7.54 -7.20 9.37
CA ALA A 350 -6.42 -7.97 8.81
C ALA A 350 -6.60 -9.47 9.14
N VAL A 351 -6.20 -10.33 8.20
CA VAL A 351 -6.19 -11.78 8.42
C VAL A 351 -5.11 -12.13 9.44
N ARG A 352 -5.48 -12.91 10.45
CA ARG A 352 -4.63 -13.31 11.57
C ARG A 352 -4.78 -14.81 11.85
N PRO A 353 -3.82 -15.44 12.56
CA PRO A 353 -3.93 -16.84 12.96
C PRO A 353 -5.19 -17.11 13.78
N GLY A 354 -5.69 -18.36 13.69
CA GLY A 354 -6.97 -18.76 14.28
C GLY A 354 -7.12 -18.49 15.78
N ALA A 355 -6.03 -18.42 16.58
CA ALA A 355 -6.09 -18.03 17.98
C ALA A 355 -6.54 -16.57 18.16
N ASP A 356 -5.95 -15.66 17.37
CA ASP A 356 -6.29 -14.24 17.35
C ASP A 356 -7.74 -14.04 16.88
N VAL A 357 -8.14 -14.78 15.83
CA VAL A 357 -9.50 -14.73 15.27
C VAL A 357 -10.53 -15.18 16.31
N ARG A 358 -10.26 -16.23 17.09
CA ARG A 358 -11.16 -16.63 18.19
C ARG A 358 -11.37 -15.50 19.21
N ARG A 359 -10.28 -14.78 19.57
CA ARG A 359 -10.35 -13.63 20.48
C ARG A 359 -11.19 -12.49 19.90
N LEU A 360 -10.99 -12.15 18.61
CA LEU A 360 -11.78 -11.14 17.91
C LEU A 360 -13.27 -11.51 17.89
N VAL A 361 -13.61 -12.74 17.47
CA VAL A 361 -14.99 -13.22 17.36
C VAL A 361 -15.69 -13.24 18.72
N SER A 362 -14.99 -13.71 19.78
CA SER A 362 -15.51 -13.66 21.16
C SER A 362 -15.76 -12.21 21.62
N GLY A 363 -14.79 -11.31 21.35
CA GLY A 363 -14.92 -9.89 21.68
C GLY A 363 -16.08 -9.23 20.95
N LEU A 364 -16.20 -9.43 19.64
CA LEU A 364 -17.33 -8.92 18.85
C LEU A 364 -18.66 -9.46 19.38
N GLY A 365 -18.73 -10.76 19.71
CA GLY A 365 -19.91 -11.37 20.30
C GLY A 365 -20.37 -10.68 21.60
N GLN A 366 -19.42 -10.38 22.49
CA GLN A 366 -19.70 -9.70 23.75
C GLN A 366 -20.06 -8.21 23.57
N VAL A 367 -19.30 -7.51 22.71
CA VAL A 367 -19.52 -6.07 22.46
C VAL A 367 -20.84 -5.81 21.75
N LEU A 368 -21.21 -6.63 20.76
CA LEU A 368 -22.41 -6.42 19.94
C LEU A 368 -23.69 -6.99 20.59
N TYR A 369 -23.59 -8.16 21.27
CA TYR A 369 -24.78 -8.91 21.70
C TYR A 369 -24.87 -9.13 23.21
N GLY A 370 -23.83 -8.77 23.98
CA GLY A 370 -23.85 -8.81 25.44
C GLY A 370 -24.87 -7.82 26.03
N ALA A 371 -25.20 -7.96 27.31
CA ALA A 371 -26.19 -7.11 27.98
C ALA A 371 -25.90 -5.60 27.87
N ALA A 372 -24.61 -5.21 27.99
CA ALA A 372 -24.16 -3.83 27.80
C ALA A 372 -24.29 -3.35 26.33
N GLY A 373 -24.11 -4.23 25.35
CA GLY A 373 -24.29 -3.92 23.93
C GLY A 373 -25.76 -3.67 23.57
N LYS A 374 -26.68 -4.47 24.14
CA LYS A 374 -28.12 -4.26 23.99
C LYS A 374 -28.58 -2.94 24.60
N ALA A 375 -28.05 -2.55 25.77
CA ALA A 375 -28.37 -1.28 26.43
C ALA A 375 -27.86 -0.07 25.63
N ALA A 376 -26.64 -0.16 25.03
CA ALA A 376 -26.08 0.90 24.19
C ALA A 376 -26.86 1.11 22.89
N ALA A 377 -27.35 0.03 22.27
CA ALA A 377 -28.20 0.09 21.07
C ALA A 377 -29.61 0.62 21.36
N ALA A 378 -30.10 0.47 22.59
CA ALA A 378 -31.41 0.94 23.04
C ALA A 378 -31.41 2.38 23.61
N ALA A 379 -30.25 2.95 23.95
CA ALA A 379 -30.15 4.30 24.45
C ALA A 379 -30.38 5.31 23.31
N PRO A 380 -31.33 6.27 23.47
CA PRO A 380 -31.43 7.36 22.50
C PRO A 380 -30.13 8.16 22.56
N GLY A 381 -29.47 8.25 21.40
CA GLY A 381 -28.14 8.85 21.26
C GLY A 381 -28.09 10.26 21.83
N THR A 382 -27.45 10.42 22.97
CA THR A 382 -27.06 11.71 23.54
C THR A 382 -25.57 11.91 23.18
N GLY A 383 -25.32 12.62 22.12
CA GLY A 383 -24.00 13.11 21.79
C GLY A 383 -23.49 12.62 20.44
N TYR A 384 -23.15 13.56 19.61
CA TYR A 384 -22.41 13.48 18.34
C TYR A 384 -22.57 12.16 17.57
N SER A 385 -23.76 11.86 17.13
CA SER A 385 -24.03 10.89 16.08
C SER A 385 -23.44 11.47 14.81
N SER A 386 -22.41 10.86 14.25
CA SER A 386 -22.11 11.06 12.84
C SER A 386 -23.42 10.76 12.10
N GLY A 387 -23.84 11.62 11.15
CA GLY A 387 -25.17 11.53 10.49
C GLY A 387 -25.51 10.17 9.88
N THR A 388 -24.59 9.23 9.84
CA THR A 388 -24.71 7.84 9.39
C THR A 388 -25.62 6.98 10.25
N ALA A 389 -25.58 7.08 11.59
CA ALA A 389 -26.46 6.28 12.44
C ALA A 389 -27.94 6.73 12.34
N ALA A 390 -28.18 8.00 11.99
CA ALA A 390 -29.52 8.51 11.70
C ALA A 390 -30.02 8.00 10.34
N VAL A 391 -29.16 7.94 9.33
CA VAL A 391 -29.47 7.40 8.01
C VAL A 391 -29.74 5.90 8.10
N ASP A 392 -28.97 5.15 8.89
CA ASP A 392 -29.17 3.71 9.08
C ASP A 392 -30.50 3.37 9.76
N ARG A 393 -30.95 4.20 10.70
CA ARG A 393 -32.28 4.05 11.30
C ARG A 393 -33.39 4.29 10.28
N LEU A 394 -33.25 5.34 9.45
CA LEU A 394 -34.21 5.64 8.38
C LEU A 394 -34.27 4.56 7.31
N VAL A 395 -33.12 3.95 6.96
CA VAL A 395 -33.06 2.85 5.96
C VAL A 395 -33.60 1.55 6.54
N GLY A 396 -33.41 1.29 7.86
CA GLY A 396 -33.92 0.10 8.53
C GLY A 396 -35.41 0.13 8.81
N GLU A 397 -36.03 1.31 8.87
CA GLU A 397 -37.48 1.49 9.08
C GLU A 397 -38.30 1.51 7.77
N THR A 398 -37.63 1.63 6.61
CA THR A 398 -38.28 1.58 5.30
C THR A 398 -37.90 0.28 4.59
N ASP A 399 -38.75 -0.71 4.68
CA ASP A 399 -38.69 -1.94 3.88
C ASP A 399 -38.58 -1.62 2.37
N GLY A 400 -37.39 -1.27 1.89
CA GLY A 400 -37.07 -1.21 0.45
C GLY A 400 -37.91 -0.29 -0.45
N ALA A 401 -38.86 0.49 0.09
CA ALA A 401 -39.68 1.43 -0.66
C ALA A 401 -38.87 2.71 -0.89
N GLY A 402 -38.33 2.87 -2.10
CA GLY A 402 -37.59 4.05 -2.51
C GLY A 402 -38.32 5.35 -2.15
N LEU A 403 -37.56 6.29 -1.61
CA LEU A 403 -37.99 7.67 -1.36
C LEU A 403 -38.62 8.26 -2.65
N ARG A 404 -39.94 8.27 -2.72
CA ARG A 404 -40.66 9.11 -3.66
C ARG A 404 -40.62 10.53 -3.10
N LEU A 405 -39.90 11.41 -3.76
CA LEU A 405 -40.04 12.85 -3.54
C LEU A 405 -41.52 13.22 -3.74
N PRO A 406 -42.14 13.97 -2.81
CA PRO A 406 -43.49 14.46 -3.03
C PRO A 406 -43.50 15.38 -4.27
N PRO A 407 -44.59 15.37 -5.06
CA PRO A 407 -44.69 16.24 -6.22
C PRO A 407 -44.58 17.71 -5.77
N ALA A 408 -43.83 18.49 -6.51
CA ALA A 408 -43.66 19.93 -6.29
C ALA A 408 -45.04 20.59 -6.26
N GLY A 409 -45.42 21.12 -5.11
CA GLY A 409 -46.60 21.98 -4.97
C GLY A 409 -46.38 23.29 -5.76
N PRO A 410 -47.47 23.95 -6.21
CA PRO A 410 -47.37 25.15 -7.03
C PRO A 410 -46.67 26.29 -6.27
N ALA A 411 -45.79 27.01 -6.97
CA ALA A 411 -45.06 28.14 -6.46
C ALA A 411 -46.01 29.22 -5.90
N PRO A 412 -45.75 29.78 -4.71
CA PRO A 412 -46.49 30.97 -4.24
C PRO A 412 -46.06 32.21 -5.04
N SER A 413 -47.06 32.94 -5.52
CA SER A 413 -46.96 34.20 -6.23
C SER A 413 -46.28 35.27 -5.39
N THR A 414 -45.53 36.11 -6.10
CA THR A 414 -44.90 37.37 -5.69
C THR A 414 -45.74 38.25 -4.74
N GLY A 415 -45.16 38.54 -3.59
CA GLY A 415 -45.64 39.56 -2.64
C GLY A 415 -44.48 40.45 -2.19
N THR A 416 -44.47 41.64 -2.68
CA THR A 416 -43.88 42.92 -2.23
C THR A 416 -42.94 42.93 -1.02
N GLY A 417 -41.78 43.44 -1.29
CA GLY A 417 -40.76 44.19 -0.58
C GLY A 417 -40.82 44.43 0.91
N ALA A 418 -39.74 44.01 1.58
CA ALA A 418 -39.28 44.71 2.78
C ALA A 418 -37.76 44.96 2.60
N PRO A 419 -37.23 46.10 3.06
CA PRO A 419 -35.85 46.51 2.77
C PRO A 419 -34.83 45.74 3.63
N LEU A 420 -33.69 45.44 3.01
CA LEU A 420 -32.50 44.92 3.65
C LEU A 420 -31.96 45.90 4.70
N PRO A 421 -31.45 45.45 5.86
CA PRO A 421 -30.73 46.32 6.77
C PRO A 421 -29.38 46.74 6.20
N ALA A 422 -29.03 48.01 6.44
CA ALA A 422 -27.84 48.70 5.96
C ALA A 422 -26.54 48.03 6.46
N GLU A 423 -25.55 48.04 5.58
CA GLU A 423 -24.15 47.68 5.85
C GLU A 423 -23.58 48.51 7.00
N VAL A 424 -22.99 47.83 7.98
CA VAL A 424 -22.17 48.43 9.03
C VAL A 424 -20.75 48.64 8.47
N PRO A 425 -20.19 49.87 8.54
CA PRO A 425 -18.85 50.12 8.06
C PRO A 425 -17.81 49.46 8.98
N PRO A 426 -16.65 49.00 8.43
CA PRO A 426 -15.61 48.38 9.23
C PRO A 426 -14.91 49.39 10.15
N ALA A 427 -14.62 48.96 11.36
CA ALA A 427 -13.88 49.73 12.37
C ALA A 427 -12.42 50.01 11.93
N PRO A 428 -11.84 51.15 12.30
CA PRO A 428 -10.49 51.54 11.89
C PRO A 428 -9.43 50.66 12.57
N VAL A 429 -8.44 50.24 11.77
CA VAL A 429 -7.27 49.46 12.19
C VAL A 429 -6.29 50.40 12.91
N PRO A 430 -5.77 50.04 14.13
CA PRO A 430 -4.73 50.83 14.77
C PRO A 430 -3.38 50.64 14.05
N PRO A 431 -2.49 51.68 14.08
CA PRO A 431 -1.19 51.64 13.41
C PRO A 431 -0.26 50.61 14.03
N ALA A 432 0.49 49.92 13.16
CA ALA A 432 1.51 48.95 13.54
C ALA A 432 2.64 49.59 14.35
N ALA A 433 2.87 49.09 15.57
CA ALA A 433 4.04 49.42 16.37
C ALA A 433 5.29 48.85 15.71
N GLY A 434 6.31 49.69 15.51
CA GLY A 434 7.57 49.33 14.90
C GLY A 434 8.29 48.21 15.66
N GLY A 435 8.55 47.11 14.95
CA GLY A 435 9.34 45.99 15.46
C GLY A 435 10.83 46.40 15.57
N MET A 436 11.41 46.21 16.73
CA MET A 436 12.85 46.27 16.94
C MET A 436 13.53 45.12 16.17
N PRO A 437 14.68 45.34 15.53
CA PRO A 437 15.44 44.29 14.88
C PRO A 437 15.99 43.29 15.91
N LEU A 438 15.76 42.00 15.67
CA LEU A 438 16.39 40.93 16.45
C LEU A 438 17.92 40.94 16.24
N PRO A 439 18.73 40.74 17.28
CA PRO A 439 20.17 40.63 17.13
C PRO A 439 20.52 39.37 16.32
N ALA A 440 21.45 39.53 15.38
CA ALA A 440 21.97 38.44 14.57
C ALA A 440 22.59 37.35 15.47
N ALA A 441 22.11 36.12 15.28
CA ALA A 441 22.67 34.97 15.96
C ALA A 441 24.13 34.77 15.54
N ARG A 442 25.04 34.80 16.51
CA ARG A 442 26.44 34.39 16.32
C ARG A 442 26.48 32.89 16.00
N PRO A 443 27.23 32.48 14.96
CA PRO A 443 27.43 31.04 14.71
C PRO A 443 28.24 30.46 15.88
N LEU A 444 27.74 29.36 16.43
CA LEU A 444 28.48 28.55 17.40
C LEU A 444 29.66 27.88 16.68
N PRO A 445 30.84 27.83 17.28
CA PRO A 445 31.98 27.13 16.71
C PRO A 445 31.66 25.62 16.65
N ALA A 446 31.89 25.01 15.48
CA ALA A 446 31.80 23.56 15.31
C ALA A 446 32.80 22.87 16.27
N PRO A 447 32.41 21.74 16.91
CA PRO A 447 33.35 20.97 17.69
C PRO A 447 34.46 20.43 16.77
N ALA A 448 35.70 20.79 17.06
CA ALA A 448 36.86 20.24 16.36
C ALA A 448 36.99 18.75 16.72
N CYS A 449 36.80 17.88 15.76
CA CYS A 449 37.20 16.48 15.89
C CYS A 449 38.74 16.42 15.88
N PRO A 450 39.40 15.77 16.84
CA PRO A 450 40.82 15.52 16.75
C PRO A 450 41.13 14.62 15.54
N PRO A 451 42.24 14.85 14.82
CA PRO A 451 42.61 13.99 13.71
C PRO A 451 42.88 12.56 14.21
N LEU A 452 42.17 11.60 13.65
CA LEU A 452 42.46 10.18 13.85
C LEU A 452 43.85 9.89 13.29
N ALA A 453 44.74 9.37 14.13
CA ALA A 453 46.03 8.87 13.68
C ALA A 453 45.83 7.74 12.66
N PRO A 454 46.62 7.69 11.58
CA PRO A 454 46.48 6.62 10.60
C PRO A 454 46.83 5.27 11.22
N VAL A 455 45.88 4.35 11.22
CA VAL A 455 46.12 2.96 11.57
C VAL A 455 46.89 2.32 10.42
N PRO A 456 48.04 1.70 10.64
CA PRO A 456 48.77 1.02 9.57
C PRO A 456 47.94 -0.15 9.08
N LEU A 457 47.70 -0.18 7.78
CA LEU A 457 47.06 -1.33 7.10
C LEU A 457 48.01 -2.54 7.22
N PRO A 458 47.50 -3.73 7.54
CA PRO A 458 48.31 -4.95 7.46
C PRO A 458 48.77 -5.17 6.01
N PRO A 459 50.01 -5.66 5.82
CA PRO A 459 50.48 -5.97 4.47
C PRO A 459 49.58 -6.99 3.78
N PRO A 460 49.34 -6.84 2.47
CA PRO A 460 48.55 -7.81 1.72
C PRO A 460 49.17 -9.20 1.85
N PRO A 461 48.39 -10.28 1.93
CA PRO A 461 48.92 -11.63 1.95
C PRO A 461 49.73 -11.89 0.69
N ALA A 462 50.92 -12.46 0.83
CA ALA A 462 51.79 -12.83 -0.30
C ALA A 462 51.02 -13.78 -1.22
N VAL A 463 50.71 -13.30 -2.43
CA VAL A 463 50.13 -14.12 -3.50
C VAL A 463 51.24 -15.06 -3.96
N ALA A 464 51.14 -16.33 -3.60
CA ALA A 464 51.98 -17.35 -4.17
C ALA A 464 51.79 -17.36 -5.69
N ALA A 465 52.86 -17.11 -6.47
CA ALA A 465 52.84 -17.15 -7.91
C ALA A 465 52.37 -18.52 -8.38
N ALA A 466 51.22 -18.56 -9.06
CA ALA A 466 50.75 -19.77 -9.69
C ALA A 466 51.72 -20.17 -10.81
N PRO A 467 52.08 -21.45 -10.96
CA PRO A 467 52.98 -21.91 -12.03
C PRO A 467 52.38 -21.60 -13.41
N THR A 468 53.17 -20.95 -14.26
CA THR A 468 52.79 -20.64 -15.63
C THR A 468 52.56 -21.94 -16.42
N PRO A 469 51.42 -22.18 -17.03
CA PRO A 469 51.21 -23.36 -17.85
C PRO A 469 52.06 -23.28 -19.10
N PRO A 470 52.75 -24.35 -19.52
CA PRO A 470 53.57 -24.35 -20.71
C PRO A 470 52.73 -24.29 -21.99
N GLY A 471 53.11 -23.38 -22.90
CA GLY A 471 52.78 -23.49 -24.32
C GLY A 471 51.63 -22.63 -24.85
N VAL A 472 51.55 -21.34 -24.51
CA VAL A 472 50.60 -20.42 -25.16
C VAL A 472 51.33 -19.33 -25.93
N PRO A 473 51.07 -19.14 -27.24
CA PRO A 473 51.67 -18.06 -28.04
C PRO A 473 51.07 -16.70 -27.66
N ALA A 474 51.93 -15.70 -27.60
CA ALA A 474 51.66 -14.34 -27.10
C ALA A 474 50.89 -13.44 -28.09
N ARG A 475 49.90 -13.91 -28.80
CA ARG A 475 49.01 -13.06 -29.61
C ARG A 475 47.63 -13.65 -29.70
N GLY A 476 46.66 -13.04 -28.97
CA GLY A 476 45.23 -13.10 -29.28
C GLY A 476 44.53 -14.46 -29.27
N GLY A 477 45.17 -15.51 -28.79
CA GLY A 477 44.61 -16.84 -28.75
C GLY A 477 43.95 -17.17 -27.42
N LEU A 478 43.00 -18.07 -27.47
CA LEU A 478 42.28 -18.60 -26.30
C LEU A 478 43.25 -19.24 -25.30
N THR A 479 42.99 -19.11 -24.01
CA THR A 479 43.77 -19.76 -22.94
C THR A 479 43.72 -21.29 -23.07
N ALA A 480 44.72 -21.99 -22.52
CA ALA A 480 44.76 -23.47 -22.52
C ALA A 480 43.50 -24.12 -21.89
N ALA A 481 42.83 -23.43 -20.99
CA ALA A 481 41.52 -23.83 -20.44
C ALA A 481 40.39 -23.68 -21.44
N GLN A 482 40.41 -22.64 -22.25
CA GLN A 482 39.43 -22.39 -23.32
C GLN A 482 39.61 -23.31 -24.52
N VAL A 483 40.86 -23.72 -24.83
CA VAL A 483 41.15 -24.66 -25.92
C VAL A 483 40.87 -26.13 -25.51
N ARG A 484 41.02 -26.46 -24.24
CA ARG A 484 40.62 -27.77 -23.69
C ARG A 484 39.16 -27.81 -23.24
N GLY A 485 38.42 -26.75 -23.46
CA GLY A 485 37.08 -26.45 -22.96
C GLY A 485 35.97 -27.38 -23.41
N ARG A 486 36.12 -28.65 -23.09
CA ARG A 486 35.03 -29.60 -23.02
C ARG A 486 35.15 -30.40 -21.72
N THR A 487 35.21 -29.70 -20.62
CA THR A 487 34.56 -30.22 -19.40
C THR A 487 33.08 -29.97 -19.58
N ALA A 488 32.30 -31.02 -19.51
CA ALA A 488 30.85 -30.89 -19.47
C ALA A 488 30.47 -29.80 -18.48
N PRO A 489 29.53 -28.90 -18.80
CA PRO A 489 29.06 -27.90 -17.85
C PRO A 489 28.64 -28.63 -16.56
N ALA A 490 29.06 -28.11 -15.43
CA ALA A 490 28.51 -28.54 -14.16
C ALA A 490 26.97 -28.53 -14.28
N PRO A 491 26.25 -29.52 -13.75
CA PRO A 491 24.81 -29.50 -13.79
C PRO A 491 24.37 -28.14 -13.27
N ALA A 492 23.56 -27.43 -14.05
CA ALA A 492 22.98 -26.17 -13.65
C ALA A 492 22.36 -26.38 -12.28
N PRO A 493 22.56 -25.47 -11.30
CA PRO A 493 21.85 -25.54 -10.05
C PRO A 493 20.37 -25.67 -10.39
N ALA A 494 19.67 -26.59 -9.72
CA ALA A 494 18.24 -26.77 -9.89
C ALA A 494 17.58 -25.38 -9.86
N PRO A 495 16.64 -25.08 -10.77
CA PRO A 495 16.01 -23.76 -10.78
C PRO A 495 15.48 -23.52 -9.37
N ALA A 496 15.94 -22.42 -8.75
CA ALA A 496 15.38 -21.95 -7.51
C ALA A 496 13.88 -21.93 -7.74
N THR A 497 13.12 -22.55 -6.86
CA THR A 497 11.65 -22.60 -6.92
C THR A 497 11.19 -21.16 -7.08
N GLY A 498 10.83 -20.80 -8.31
CA GLY A 498 10.61 -19.43 -8.69
C GLY A 498 9.50 -18.82 -7.85
N TRP A 499 9.58 -17.54 -7.68
CA TRP A 499 8.48 -16.70 -7.19
C TRP A 499 7.17 -17.18 -7.82
N PRO A 500 6.05 -17.32 -7.07
CA PRO A 500 4.77 -17.70 -7.65
C PRO A 500 4.43 -16.72 -8.79
N GLY A 501 4.44 -17.19 -10.04
CA GLY A 501 4.21 -16.38 -11.23
C GLY A 501 5.43 -16.08 -12.12
N ALA A 502 6.66 -16.47 -11.74
CA ALA A 502 7.84 -16.29 -12.58
C ALA A 502 7.94 -17.40 -13.62
N ARG A 503 7.46 -17.14 -14.83
CA ARG A 503 7.81 -17.91 -16.01
C ARG A 503 8.76 -17.08 -16.89
N SER A 504 9.74 -17.75 -17.49
CA SER A 504 10.74 -17.14 -18.38
C SER A 504 10.08 -16.33 -19.50
N TRP A 505 10.65 -15.15 -19.77
CA TRP A 505 10.31 -14.35 -20.93
C TRP A 505 10.77 -15.08 -22.21
N PRO A 506 10.01 -15.02 -23.32
CA PRO A 506 10.54 -15.43 -24.60
C PRO A 506 11.66 -14.46 -24.99
N ASP A 507 12.80 -15.00 -25.44
CA ASP A 507 13.89 -14.22 -26.00
C ASP A 507 13.33 -13.32 -27.12
N THR A 508 13.46 -12.00 -26.95
CA THR A 508 13.22 -11.05 -28.04
C THR A 508 14.38 -11.19 -29.02
N ALA A 509 14.20 -12.05 -30.03
CA ALA A 509 15.09 -12.07 -31.20
C ALA A 509 15.07 -10.67 -31.81
N GLY A 510 16.22 -9.99 -31.79
CA GLY A 510 16.41 -8.73 -32.50
C GLY A 510 16.15 -8.92 -34.00
N PRO A 511 15.76 -7.86 -34.73
CA PRO A 511 15.49 -7.96 -36.13
C PRO A 511 16.78 -8.35 -36.89
N SER A 512 16.75 -9.49 -37.56
CA SER A 512 17.79 -9.88 -38.50
C SER A 512 17.84 -8.85 -39.62
N ARG A 513 18.97 -8.18 -39.79
CA ARG A 513 19.25 -7.42 -41.00
C ARG A 513 19.31 -8.41 -42.17
N ALA A 514 18.30 -8.39 -43.00
CA ALA A 514 18.40 -8.98 -44.33
C ALA A 514 19.32 -8.10 -45.16
N ALA A 515 20.46 -8.66 -45.54
CA ALA A 515 21.26 -8.13 -46.63
C ALA A 515 20.67 -8.69 -47.95
N GLY A 516 20.37 -7.78 -48.85
CA GLY A 516 19.96 -8.06 -50.21
C GLY A 516 19.94 -6.74 -50.95
#